data_7c40cf0a0c767221990b7791d4e662ba
#
_entry.id   7c40cf0a0c767221990b7791d4e662ba
#
_cell.length_a   1.000
_cell.length_b   1.000
_cell.length_c   1.000
_cell.angle_alpha   90.00
_cell.angle_beta   90.00
_cell.angle_gamma   90.00
#
_symmetry.space_group_name_H-M   'P 1'
#
loop_
_entity.id
_entity.type
_entity.pdbx_description
1 polymer ?
#
loop_
_entity_poly.entity_id
_entity_poly.type
_entity_poly.pdbx_seq_one_letter_code
_entity_poly.pdbx_strand_id
1 'polypeptide(L)' 'MSVQVAKVIEINCSSTKGIEDAVEKGLKKAAQTINNIKGAWMNELKVVTSPDGKVTEWRVNLKVTFIVD' A
#
# COMPACT_ATOMS: atom_id res chain seq x y z
N MET A 1 -19.38 -2.63 -26.76
CA MET A 1 -19.01 -2.91 -25.37
C MET A 1 -17.53 -2.91 -25.20
N SER A 2 -17.04 -2.30 -24.18
CA SER A 2 -15.61 -2.28 -23.92
C SER A 2 -15.24 -3.29 -22.83
N VAL A 3 -14.04 -3.79 -22.95
CA VAL A 3 -13.46 -4.68 -21.95
C VAL A 3 -12.47 -3.89 -21.12
N GLN A 4 -12.57 -4.02 -19.82
CA GLN A 4 -11.64 -3.41 -18.91
C GLN A 4 -10.77 -4.49 -18.30
N VAL A 5 -9.45 -4.26 -18.31
CA VAL A 5 -8.52 -5.19 -17.71
C VAL A 5 -7.85 -4.50 -16.51
N ALA A 6 -7.95 -5.14 -15.38
CA ALA A 6 -7.32 -4.67 -14.16
C ALA A 6 -6.13 -5.57 -13.83
N LYS A 7 -5.09 -4.96 -13.31
CA LYS A 7 -3.94 -5.68 -12.77
C LYS A 7 -3.82 -5.39 -11.29
N VAL A 8 -3.21 -6.32 -10.60
CA VAL A 8 -2.93 -6.18 -9.17
C VAL A 8 -1.43 -6.34 -8.96
N ILE A 9 -0.85 -5.39 -8.24
CA ILE A 9 0.54 -5.50 -7.82
C ILE A 9 0.60 -5.43 -6.31
N GLU A 10 1.65 -5.99 -5.75
CA GLU A 10 1.90 -5.94 -4.32
C GLU A 10 2.98 -4.94 -4.01
N ILE A 11 2.72 -4.09 -3.02
CA ILE A 11 3.74 -3.17 -2.52
C ILE A 11 3.77 -3.24 -1.00
N ASN A 12 4.95 -2.97 -0.44
CA ASN A 12 5.12 -2.90 1.00
C ASN A 12 5.39 -1.45 1.38
N CYS A 13 4.64 -0.95 2.33
CA CYS A 13 4.76 0.42 2.79
C CYS A 13 5.05 0.43 4.27
N SER A 14 5.81 1.41 4.72
CA SER A 14 6.09 1.55 6.14
C SER A 14 6.08 3.01 6.53
N SER A 15 5.79 3.26 7.80
CA SER A 15 5.76 4.60 8.35
C SER A 15 6.05 4.55 9.84
N THR A 16 6.71 5.56 10.35
CA THR A 16 6.90 5.73 11.78
C THR A 16 5.71 6.45 12.42
N LYS A 17 4.78 6.96 11.62
CA LYS A 17 3.62 7.71 12.10
C LYS A 17 2.37 6.87 12.29
N GLY A 18 2.16 5.87 11.44
CA GLY A 18 0.99 5.01 11.56
C GLY A 18 0.65 4.31 10.26
N ILE A 19 -0.33 3.41 10.33
CA ILE A 19 -0.79 2.64 9.17
C ILE A 19 -1.39 3.56 8.09
N GLU A 20 -2.21 4.50 8.51
CA GLU A 20 -2.86 5.42 7.58
C GLU A 20 -1.83 6.21 6.77
N ASP A 21 -0.81 6.71 7.44
CA ASP A 21 0.28 7.42 6.79
C ASP A 21 1.03 6.51 5.81
N ALA A 22 1.29 5.27 6.21
CA ALA A 22 1.97 4.30 5.35
C ALA A 22 1.17 4.04 4.07
N VAL A 23 -0.14 3.85 4.20
CA VAL A 23 -1.03 3.59 3.07
C VAL A 23 -1.08 4.79 2.13
N GLU A 24 -1.34 5.97 2.66
CA GLU A 24 -1.46 7.17 1.84
C GLU A 24 -0.19 7.51 1.08
N LYS A 25 0.92 7.51 1.77
CA LYS A 25 2.21 7.84 1.15
C LYS A 25 2.68 6.75 0.22
N GLY A 26 2.43 5.50 0.57
CA GLY A 26 2.77 4.37 -0.29
C GLY A 26 2.01 4.41 -1.61
N LEU A 27 0.71 4.66 -1.57
CA LEU A 27 -0.10 4.76 -2.77
C LEU A 27 0.28 5.98 -3.61
N LYS A 28 0.56 7.09 -2.96
CA LYS A 28 0.99 8.30 -3.66
C LYS A 28 2.31 8.08 -4.39
N LYS A 29 3.23 7.36 -3.77
CA LYS A 29 4.51 7.01 -4.38
C LYS A 29 4.31 6.07 -5.57
N ALA A 30 3.47 5.06 -5.39
CA ALA A 30 3.17 4.12 -6.47
C ALA A 30 2.53 4.82 -7.67
N ALA A 31 1.69 5.81 -7.41
CA ALA A 31 1.00 6.56 -8.47
C ALA A 31 1.95 7.39 -9.33
N GLN A 32 3.18 7.59 -8.89
CA GLN A 32 4.18 8.31 -9.70
C GLN A 32 4.60 7.52 -10.93
N THR A 33 4.52 6.19 -10.85
CA THR A 33 4.94 5.31 -11.95
C THR A 33 3.82 4.45 -12.51
N ILE A 34 2.71 4.35 -11.80
CA ILE A 34 1.58 3.51 -12.20
C ILE A 34 0.37 4.39 -12.43
N ASN A 35 -0.17 4.33 -13.64
CA ASN A 35 -1.36 5.11 -14.01
C ASN A 35 -2.64 4.37 -13.67
N ASN A 36 -3.70 5.12 -13.43
CA ASN A 36 -5.04 4.57 -13.29
C ASN A 36 -5.23 3.63 -12.09
N ILE A 37 -4.60 3.97 -10.97
CA ILE A 37 -4.83 3.25 -9.72
C ILE A 37 -6.29 3.46 -9.32
N LYS A 38 -6.99 2.37 -9.02
CA LYS A 38 -8.40 2.43 -8.64
C LYS A 38 -8.61 2.16 -7.16
N GLY A 39 -7.73 1.39 -6.56
CA GLY A 39 -7.86 1.09 -5.15
C GLY A 39 -6.81 0.11 -4.71
N ALA A 40 -6.89 -0.25 -3.46
CA ALA A 40 -5.98 -1.21 -2.89
C ALA A 40 -6.66 -1.84 -1.68
N TRP A 41 -6.24 -3.06 -1.34
CA TRP A 41 -6.66 -3.61 -0.07
C TRP A 41 -5.43 -3.95 0.76
N MET A 42 -5.60 -3.86 2.06
CA MET A 42 -4.55 -4.20 3.01
C MET A 42 -4.53 -5.71 3.17
N ASN A 43 -3.44 -6.31 2.72
CA ASN A 43 -3.30 -7.75 2.75
C ASN A 43 -2.72 -8.23 4.09
N GLU A 44 -1.74 -7.50 4.61
CA GLU A 44 -1.10 -7.81 5.87
C GLU A 44 -0.74 -6.53 6.60
N LEU A 45 -0.87 -6.58 7.92
CA LEU A 45 -0.47 -5.50 8.80
C LEU A 45 0.56 -6.04 9.79
N LYS A 46 1.60 -5.27 10.01
CA LYS A 46 2.66 -5.65 10.92
C LYS A 46 3.22 -4.41 11.60
N VAL A 47 3.63 -4.56 12.83
CA VAL A 47 4.38 -3.51 13.52
C VAL A 47 5.75 -4.02 13.89
N VAL A 48 6.71 -3.11 13.90
CA VAL A 48 8.03 -3.37 14.41
C VAL A 48 8.11 -2.69 15.77
N THR A 49 8.64 -3.39 16.75
CA THR A 49 8.71 -2.86 18.11
C THR A 49 10.14 -2.89 18.63
N SER A 50 10.39 -2.07 19.63
CA SER A 50 11.57 -2.23 20.46
C SER A 50 11.31 -3.38 21.45
N PRO A 51 12.37 -3.88 22.13
CA PRO A 51 12.21 -5.01 23.07
C PRO A 51 11.22 -4.77 24.20
N ASP A 52 10.94 -3.53 24.55
CA ASP A 52 9.98 -3.18 25.59
C ASP A 52 8.53 -3.12 25.08
N GLY A 53 8.31 -3.48 23.81
CA GLY A 53 6.98 -3.50 23.21
C GLY A 53 6.52 -2.18 22.63
N LYS A 54 7.36 -1.18 22.60
CA LYS A 54 7.00 0.10 22.02
C LYS A 54 7.05 0.02 20.50
N VAL A 55 5.98 0.43 19.82
CA VAL A 55 5.92 0.39 18.37
C VAL A 55 6.83 1.47 17.79
N THR A 56 7.75 1.07 16.91
CA THR A 56 8.67 1.99 16.24
C THR A 56 8.33 2.19 14.78
N GLU A 57 7.60 1.25 14.19
CA GLU A 57 7.28 1.32 12.77
C GLU A 57 6.02 0.52 12.47
N TRP A 58 5.16 1.06 11.62
CA TRP A 58 4.00 0.36 11.09
C TRP A 58 4.29 -0.05 9.66
N ARG A 59 4.02 -1.31 9.33
CA ARG A 59 4.20 -1.85 7.98
C ARG A 59 2.90 -2.42 7.47
N VAL A 60 2.66 -2.21 6.18
CA VAL A 60 1.48 -2.74 5.53
C VAL A 60 1.85 -3.27 4.16
N ASN A 61 1.31 -4.45 3.84
CA ASN A 61 1.39 -4.98 2.49
C ASN A 61 0.08 -4.64 1.79
N LEU A 62 0.19 -3.96 0.66
CA LEU A 62 -0.97 -3.54 -0.12
C LEU A 62 -1.02 -4.31 -1.43
N LYS A 63 -2.21 -4.74 -1.81
CA LYS A 63 -2.46 -5.22 -3.16
C LYS A 63 -3.18 -4.10 -3.89
N VAL A 64 -2.48 -3.48 -4.81
CA VAL A 64 -2.96 -2.30 -5.53
C VAL A 64 -3.56 -2.70 -6.85
N THR A 65 -4.78 -2.23 -7.10
CA THR A 65 -5.50 -2.50 -8.34
C THR A 65 -5.42 -1.28 -9.26
N PHE A 66 -5.07 -1.51 -10.50
CA PHE A 66 -5.06 -0.44 -11.49
C PHE A 66 -5.57 -0.96 -12.84
N ILE A 67 -6.07 -0.04 -13.66
CA ILE A 67 -6.63 -0.37 -14.95
C ILE A 67 -5.56 -0.27 -16.02
N VAL A 68 -5.50 -1.28 -16.87
CA VAL A 68 -4.56 -1.31 -17.99
C VAL A 68 -5.25 -0.72 -19.20
N ASP A 69 -4.61 0.26 -19.80
CA ASP A 69 -5.11 0.87 -21.02
C ASP A 69 -4.62 0.15 -22.25
#